data_febd4ee8cdae191dffdb63629be0e6c6
#
_entry.id   febd4ee8cdae191dffdb63629be0e6c6
#
_cell.length_a   1.000
_cell.length_b   1.000
_cell.length_c   1.000
_cell.angle_alpha   90.00
_cell.angle_beta   90.00
_cell.angle_gamma   90.00
#
_symmetry.space_group_name_H-M   'P 1'
#
loop_
_entity.id
_entity.type
_entity.pdbx_description
1 polymer ?
#
loop_
_entity_poly.entity_id
_entity_poly.type
_entity_poly.pdbx_seq_one_letter_code
_entity_poly.pdbx_strand_id
1 'polypeptide(L)'
;MSKKTYKYFTHNLINYKLIRNRELGLKHNLGYSDDVYRKVYGSIDSYQSNIPLQRFTADQGAIFNLEFSLDGRLLAAACEERSVLLFDASDQRQIKKISEAHCSCVNCVRFLDTYRFATCSDDNTVKLWDTRKLKSELHTYRAHANWVKNIEYLEKDQIMITSAFDGNVFAWDLKNGSESNFVFENVFVMNGLMRTKLTPDGSKMIICTTSGYIIIIHDLNLSTLSNDLRTFRPNLYRLMQLSDQTFPSATIFNHLFNQNRKSNRLEFIDDFPNEAEVISSLQVHPMGWCALSRSINADENEEWTSVHDIQPREPSDYSDAFRYIDEPAIEEDEEAPSVSNRRPTDIWMGFISNSDLSSYRNSRQSNVHDNIRTTMGIINSGVIGQDIFKRHFRNCPEDRNRIVLNLPRLTHFIKEKSVGKGYIKELCFSSDGRMICSPYDSGVRLLAFNEQMQELCYCVPNQPKELCTISEMSNYHQDVVVSCKFSPKHYQMVSSCLSGHIVWYKPIL
;
A
#
# COMPACT_ATOMS: atom_id res chain seq x y z
N MET A 1 -9.11 -38.19 6.43
CA MET A 1 -10.34 -37.65 5.80
C MET A 1 -11.36 -37.36 6.91
N SER A 2 -11.36 -36.19 7.47
CA SER A 2 -12.31 -35.75 8.48
C SER A 2 -13.40 -34.94 7.74
N LYS A 3 -14.60 -35.46 7.68
CA LYS A 3 -15.77 -34.75 7.17
C LYS A 3 -16.10 -33.62 8.16
N LYS A 4 -15.73 -32.36 7.85
CA LYS A 4 -16.30 -31.20 8.52
C LYS A 4 -17.78 -31.14 8.16
N THR A 5 -18.64 -31.45 9.12
CA THR A 5 -20.09 -31.24 9.04
C THR A 5 -20.34 -29.74 9.10
N TYR A 6 -20.54 -29.14 7.95
CA TYR A 6 -21.04 -27.76 7.87
C TYR A 6 -22.49 -27.76 8.41
N LYS A 7 -22.69 -27.04 9.51
CA LYS A 7 -24.04 -26.70 9.96
C LYS A 7 -24.65 -25.76 8.93
N TYR A 8 -25.57 -26.26 8.12
CA TYR A 8 -26.43 -25.44 7.29
C TYR A 8 -27.20 -24.46 8.18
N PHE A 9 -26.82 -23.20 8.18
CA PHE A 9 -27.67 -22.14 8.72
C PHE A 9 -28.87 -22.00 7.79
N THR A 10 -30.03 -22.36 8.29
CA THR A 10 -31.29 -22.32 7.56
C THR A 10 -31.57 -20.90 7.06
N HIS A 11 -31.78 -20.81 5.77
CA HIS A 11 -32.14 -19.64 4.99
C HIS A 11 -33.42 -18.97 5.52
N ASN A 12 -33.27 -17.94 6.37
CA ASN A 12 -34.30 -16.95 6.62
C ASN A 12 -33.65 -15.61 7.01
N LEU A 13 -32.75 -15.10 6.14
CA LEU A 13 -32.15 -13.78 6.30
C LEU A 13 -33.15 -12.65 6.04
N ILE A 14 -34.14 -12.88 5.18
CA ILE A 14 -35.27 -11.98 4.99
C ILE A 14 -36.34 -12.37 6.01
N ASN A 15 -36.09 -12.06 7.26
CA ASN A 15 -37.11 -12.19 8.27
C ASN A 15 -38.14 -11.07 8.00
N TYR A 16 -39.41 -11.45 7.65
CA TYR A 16 -40.52 -10.53 7.50
C TYR A 16 -40.62 -9.53 8.67
N LYS A 17 -40.25 -9.96 9.86
CA LYS A 17 -40.15 -9.13 11.05
C LYS A 17 -39.12 -7.99 10.91
N LEU A 18 -38.02 -8.21 10.23
CA LEU A 18 -37.00 -7.22 9.95
C LEU A 18 -37.51 -6.12 8.99
N ILE A 19 -38.12 -6.52 7.91
CA ILE A 19 -38.69 -5.60 6.93
C ILE A 19 -39.78 -4.77 7.59
N ARG A 20 -40.67 -5.44 8.31
CA ARG A 20 -41.76 -4.78 9.06
C ARG A 20 -41.25 -3.81 10.13
N ASN A 21 -40.21 -4.16 10.87
CA ASN A 21 -39.62 -3.25 11.85
C ASN A 21 -38.99 -2.01 11.18
N ARG A 22 -38.35 -2.19 10.04
CA ARG A 22 -37.80 -1.07 9.25
C ARG A 22 -38.94 -0.18 8.70
N GLU A 23 -39.98 -0.75 8.15
CA GLU A 23 -41.15 -0.03 7.67
C GLU A 23 -41.85 0.77 8.81
N LEU A 24 -41.90 0.21 9.99
CA LEU A 24 -42.45 0.85 11.18
C LEU A 24 -41.50 1.85 11.86
N GLY A 25 -40.26 2.01 11.36
CA GLY A 25 -39.26 2.91 11.94
C GLY A 25 -38.82 2.49 13.35
N LEU A 26 -39.00 1.23 13.73
CA LEU A 26 -38.60 0.74 15.06
C LEU A 26 -37.07 0.68 15.14
N LYS A 27 -36.54 1.24 16.21
CA LYS A 27 -35.10 1.17 16.51
C LYS A 27 -34.68 -0.27 16.77
N HIS A 28 -33.60 -0.68 16.16
CA HIS A 28 -33.02 -2.00 16.40
C HIS A 28 -32.25 -2.04 17.72
N ASN A 29 -32.17 -3.20 18.33
CA ASN A 29 -31.35 -3.41 19.52
C ASN A 29 -29.85 -3.17 19.21
N LEU A 30 -29.11 -2.81 20.24
CA LEU A 30 -27.64 -2.78 20.17
C LEU A 30 -27.10 -4.14 19.67
N GLY A 31 -26.14 -4.11 18.76
CA GLY A 31 -25.56 -5.33 18.15
C GLY A 31 -26.37 -5.96 17.00
N TYR A 32 -27.55 -5.43 16.68
CA TYR A 32 -28.38 -5.98 15.60
C TYR A 32 -27.69 -5.90 14.23
N SER A 33 -27.05 -4.78 13.92
CA SER A 33 -26.29 -4.61 12.69
C SER A 33 -25.14 -5.61 12.60
N ASP A 34 -24.49 -5.87 13.71
CA ASP A 34 -23.41 -6.85 13.86
C ASP A 34 -23.89 -8.27 13.54
N ASP A 35 -25.06 -8.68 14.09
CA ASP A 35 -25.67 -9.96 13.79
C ASP A 35 -26.05 -10.11 12.31
N VAL A 36 -26.54 -9.03 11.68
CA VAL A 36 -26.88 -9.02 10.26
C VAL A 36 -25.62 -9.19 9.40
N TYR A 37 -24.57 -8.42 9.70
CA TYR A 37 -23.29 -8.54 8.97
C TYR A 37 -22.70 -9.95 9.10
N ARG A 38 -22.65 -10.51 10.30
CA ARG A 38 -22.16 -11.88 10.52
C ARG A 38 -22.97 -12.92 9.74
N LYS A 39 -24.28 -12.79 9.67
CA LYS A 39 -25.14 -13.68 8.89
C LYS A 39 -24.92 -13.54 7.39
N VAL A 40 -24.80 -12.31 6.90
CA VAL A 40 -24.51 -12.04 5.48
C VAL A 40 -23.16 -12.63 5.11
N TYR A 41 -22.11 -12.37 5.90
CA TYR A 41 -20.78 -12.92 5.61
C TYR A 41 -20.70 -14.43 5.79
N GLY A 42 -21.43 -15.01 6.74
CA GLY A 42 -21.54 -16.47 6.87
C GLY A 42 -22.24 -17.15 5.69
N SER A 43 -23.01 -16.40 4.88
CA SER A 43 -23.64 -16.90 3.65
C SER A 43 -22.73 -16.80 2.40
N ILE A 44 -21.54 -16.21 2.56
CA ILE A 44 -20.57 -16.02 1.47
C ILE A 44 -19.95 -17.33 0.96
N ASP A 45 -20.00 -18.41 1.73
CA ASP A 45 -19.61 -19.77 1.27
C ASP A 45 -20.30 -20.19 -0.03
N SER A 46 -21.35 -19.49 -0.41
CA SER A 46 -22.15 -19.75 -1.59
C SER A 46 -22.18 -18.55 -2.56
N TYR A 47 -21.15 -17.70 -2.56
CA TYR A 47 -21.02 -16.73 -3.64
C TYR A 47 -20.89 -17.48 -4.96
N GLN A 48 -21.91 -17.40 -5.77
CA GLN A 48 -21.87 -17.90 -7.15
C GLN A 48 -21.71 -16.71 -8.09
N SER A 49 -20.78 -16.87 -9.03
CA SER A 49 -20.82 -16.06 -10.23
C SER A 49 -22.09 -16.39 -11.01
N ASN A 50 -23.07 -15.51 -10.96
CA ASN A 50 -24.33 -15.68 -11.71
C ASN A 50 -24.18 -15.43 -13.21
N ILE A 51 -22.99 -15.12 -13.69
CA ILE A 51 -22.74 -14.84 -15.09
C ILE A 51 -22.04 -16.04 -15.69
N PRO A 52 -22.67 -16.76 -16.64
CA PRO A 52 -21.92 -17.64 -17.51
C PRO A 52 -20.79 -16.79 -18.11
N LEU A 53 -19.58 -17.34 -18.10
CA LEU A 53 -18.38 -16.75 -18.72
C LEU A 53 -18.79 -16.16 -20.10
N GLN A 54 -19.25 -14.93 -20.10
CA GLN A 54 -19.32 -14.18 -21.33
C GLN A 54 -17.85 -14.05 -21.73
N ARG A 55 -17.48 -14.73 -22.80
CA ARG A 55 -16.17 -14.56 -23.44
C ARG A 55 -16.10 -13.10 -23.89
N PHE A 56 -15.68 -12.24 -22.95
CA PHE A 56 -15.20 -10.93 -23.36
C PHE A 56 -13.99 -11.20 -24.22
N THR A 57 -14.05 -10.77 -25.47
CA THR A 57 -12.89 -10.82 -26.34
C THR A 57 -11.76 -10.08 -25.65
N ALA A 58 -10.60 -10.71 -25.54
CA ALA A 58 -9.45 -10.28 -24.74
C ALA A 58 -8.72 -9.03 -25.30
N ASP A 59 -9.45 -8.09 -25.88
CA ASP A 59 -8.88 -6.88 -26.49
C ASP A 59 -8.38 -5.84 -25.48
N GLN A 60 -8.53 -6.10 -24.15
CA GLN A 60 -8.11 -5.19 -23.09
C GLN A 60 -6.84 -5.64 -22.36
N GLY A 61 -6.34 -6.87 -22.59
CA GLY A 61 -5.22 -7.44 -21.83
C GLY A 61 -5.57 -7.66 -20.36
N ALA A 62 -4.55 -7.78 -19.52
CA ALA A 62 -4.70 -7.93 -18.08
C ALA A 62 -5.46 -6.74 -17.45
N ILE A 63 -6.17 -6.99 -16.34
CA ILE A 63 -6.81 -5.94 -15.55
C ILE A 63 -6.08 -5.84 -14.21
N PHE A 64 -5.30 -4.77 -14.05
CA PHE A 64 -4.41 -4.61 -12.91
C PHE A 64 -5.07 -4.02 -11.67
N ASN A 65 -6.09 -3.19 -11.84
CA ASN A 65 -6.76 -2.54 -10.72
C ASN A 65 -8.25 -2.35 -10.98
N LEU A 66 -9.02 -2.49 -9.91
CA LEU A 66 -10.47 -2.31 -9.87
C LEU A 66 -10.82 -1.28 -8.80
N GLU A 67 -11.74 -0.37 -9.10
CA GLU A 67 -12.25 0.60 -8.12
C GLU A 67 -13.73 0.86 -8.33
N PHE A 68 -14.52 0.79 -7.25
CA PHE A 68 -15.91 1.23 -7.27
C PHE A 68 -16.01 2.74 -7.05
N SER A 69 -17.03 3.36 -7.66
CA SER A 69 -17.42 4.71 -7.30
C SER A 69 -17.86 4.78 -5.84
N LEU A 70 -17.79 5.97 -5.23
CA LEU A 70 -18.12 6.17 -3.82
C LEU A 70 -19.57 5.78 -3.47
N ASP A 71 -20.48 5.89 -4.44
CA ASP A 71 -21.89 5.47 -4.32
C ASP A 71 -22.12 3.98 -4.65
N GLY A 72 -21.09 3.27 -5.10
CA GLY A 72 -21.14 1.85 -5.45
C GLY A 72 -21.87 1.52 -6.74
N ARG A 73 -22.25 2.52 -7.56
CA ARG A 73 -23.01 2.31 -8.81
C ARG A 73 -22.13 1.95 -10.01
N LEU A 74 -20.92 2.49 -10.04
CA LEU A 74 -19.98 2.25 -11.12
C LEU A 74 -18.80 1.43 -10.63
N LEU A 75 -18.25 0.62 -11.51
CA LEU A 75 -16.96 -0.02 -11.36
C LEU A 75 -16.06 0.43 -12.52
N ALA A 76 -14.86 0.91 -12.21
CA ALA A 76 -13.82 1.20 -13.18
C ALA A 76 -12.71 0.16 -13.10
N ALA A 77 -12.16 -0.21 -14.25
CA ALA A 77 -11.09 -1.19 -14.38
C ALA A 77 -9.93 -0.61 -15.20
N ALA A 78 -8.72 -0.69 -14.65
CA ALA A 78 -7.47 -0.29 -15.29
C ALA A 78 -6.87 -1.48 -16.05
N CYS A 79 -6.66 -1.32 -17.36
CA CYS A 79 -6.29 -2.41 -18.25
C CYS A 79 -4.87 -2.23 -18.83
N GLU A 80 -4.23 -3.37 -19.14
CA GLU A 80 -2.92 -3.44 -19.78
C GLU A 80 -2.92 -2.75 -21.16
N GLU A 81 -3.94 -3.00 -21.99
CA GLU A 81 -4.05 -2.45 -23.34
C GLU A 81 -4.54 -1.01 -23.35
N ARG A 82 -3.86 -0.12 -22.61
CA ARG A 82 -4.02 1.34 -22.63
C ARG A 82 -5.45 1.83 -22.44
N SER A 83 -6.34 0.98 -21.93
CA SER A 83 -7.77 1.25 -21.84
C SER A 83 -8.29 1.25 -20.40
N VAL A 84 -9.40 1.94 -20.21
CA VAL A 84 -10.17 1.92 -18.96
C VAL A 84 -11.57 1.45 -19.29
N LEU A 85 -12.08 0.49 -18.53
CA LEU A 85 -13.45 -0.02 -18.67
C LEU A 85 -14.30 0.55 -17.55
N LEU A 86 -15.54 0.87 -17.88
CA LEU A 86 -16.56 1.27 -16.91
C LEU A 86 -17.74 0.32 -16.99
N PHE A 87 -18.20 -0.14 -15.82
CA PHE A 87 -19.31 -1.06 -15.67
C PHE A 87 -20.40 -0.45 -14.77
N ASP A 88 -21.65 -0.79 -15.05
CA ASP A 88 -22.73 -0.64 -14.08
C ASP A 88 -22.64 -1.77 -13.06
N ALA A 89 -22.50 -1.44 -11.78
CA ALA A 89 -22.36 -2.42 -10.72
C ALA A 89 -23.65 -3.17 -10.41
N SER A 90 -24.82 -2.59 -10.73
CA SER A 90 -26.14 -3.21 -10.52
C SER A 90 -26.39 -4.33 -11.51
N ASP A 91 -26.23 -4.01 -12.79
CA ASP A 91 -26.48 -4.91 -13.92
C ASP A 91 -25.24 -5.72 -14.31
N GLN A 92 -24.06 -5.35 -13.79
CA GLN A 92 -22.78 -5.98 -14.12
C GLN A 92 -22.40 -5.87 -15.61
N ARG A 93 -22.97 -4.88 -16.31
CA ARG A 93 -22.76 -4.65 -17.74
C ARG A 93 -21.70 -3.59 -17.96
N GLN A 94 -20.87 -3.80 -18.98
CA GLN A 94 -19.96 -2.78 -19.44
C GLN A 94 -20.73 -1.63 -20.10
N ILE A 95 -20.58 -0.42 -19.52
CA ILE A 95 -21.17 0.81 -20.04
C ILE A 95 -20.30 1.38 -21.15
N LYS A 96 -18.97 1.44 -20.89
CA LYS A 96 -18.02 2.13 -21.77
C LYS A 96 -16.63 1.50 -21.70
N LYS A 97 -15.94 1.50 -22.86
CA LYS A 97 -14.49 1.32 -22.98
C LYS A 97 -13.90 2.66 -23.43
N ILE A 98 -12.97 3.20 -22.67
CA ILE A 98 -12.15 4.34 -23.06
C ILE A 98 -10.89 3.72 -23.67
N SER A 99 -10.89 3.58 -25.01
CA SER A 99 -9.73 3.10 -25.74
C SER A 99 -8.69 4.19 -25.81
N GLU A 100 -7.40 3.80 -25.75
CA GLU A 100 -6.28 4.75 -25.78
C GLU A 100 -6.37 5.84 -24.70
N ALA A 101 -6.92 5.46 -23.52
CA ALA A 101 -6.96 6.34 -22.37
C ALA A 101 -5.56 6.87 -22.01
N HIS A 102 -4.55 6.04 -22.19
CA HIS A 102 -3.12 6.33 -22.00
C HIS A 102 -2.28 5.83 -23.18
N CYS A 103 -1.00 6.23 -23.20
CA CYS A 103 -0.05 5.75 -24.22
C CYS A 103 0.60 4.40 -23.84
N SER A 104 0.41 3.92 -22.61
CA SER A 104 0.93 2.66 -22.08
C SER A 104 -0.07 2.02 -21.12
N CYS A 105 0.31 0.92 -20.44
CA CYS A 105 -0.53 0.21 -19.46
C CYS A 105 -1.14 1.16 -18.42
N VAL A 106 -2.41 0.95 -18.09
CA VAL A 106 -3.06 1.67 -16.99
C VAL A 106 -2.92 0.86 -15.70
N ASN A 107 -2.29 1.44 -14.68
CA ASN A 107 -1.93 0.72 -13.46
C ASN A 107 -2.94 0.85 -12.34
N CYS A 108 -3.57 2.02 -12.22
CA CYS A 108 -4.48 2.31 -11.12
C CYS A 108 -5.59 3.25 -11.59
N VAL A 109 -6.75 3.06 -11.00
CA VAL A 109 -7.89 3.96 -11.11
C VAL A 109 -8.37 4.34 -9.71
N ARG A 110 -8.74 5.61 -9.51
CA ARG A 110 -9.23 6.12 -8.22
C ARG A 110 -10.37 7.10 -8.45
N PHE A 111 -11.55 6.84 -7.87
CA PHE A 111 -12.62 7.82 -7.84
C PHE A 111 -12.30 8.93 -6.84
N LEU A 112 -12.46 10.18 -7.27
CA LEU A 112 -12.28 11.38 -6.45
C LEU A 112 -13.62 11.83 -5.87
N ASP A 113 -14.67 11.70 -6.65
CA ASP A 113 -16.06 11.96 -6.26
C ASP A 113 -17.00 11.03 -7.05
N THR A 114 -18.29 11.31 -7.02
CA THR A 114 -19.32 10.51 -7.71
C THR A 114 -19.13 10.48 -9.23
N TYR A 115 -18.52 11.51 -9.83
CA TYR A 115 -18.42 11.67 -11.28
C TYR A 115 -16.98 11.69 -11.78
N ARG A 116 -16.02 12.16 -10.98
CA ARG A 116 -14.63 12.29 -11.40
C ARG A 116 -13.79 11.13 -10.90
N PHE A 117 -12.94 10.62 -11.75
CA PHE A 117 -11.94 9.63 -11.41
C PHE A 117 -10.60 9.95 -12.07
N ALA A 118 -9.54 9.53 -11.45
CA ALA A 118 -8.18 9.65 -11.98
C ALA A 118 -7.63 8.28 -12.36
N THR A 119 -6.77 8.25 -13.36
CA THR A 119 -6.05 7.06 -13.81
C THR A 119 -4.57 7.35 -13.92
N CYS A 120 -3.72 6.38 -13.62
CA CYS A 120 -2.27 6.51 -13.81
C CYS A 120 -1.70 5.35 -14.62
N SER A 121 -0.55 5.62 -15.26
CA SER A 121 -0.03 4.73 -16.29
C SER A 121 1.50 4.66 -16.28
N ASP A 122 2.00 3.66 -17.00
CA ASP A 122 3.41 3.51 -17.37
C ASP A 122 3.89 4.57 -18.38
N ASP A 123 2.98 5.40 -18.89
CA ASP A 123 3.33 6.58 -19.71
C ASP A 123 3.78 7.80 -18.88
N ASN A 124 4.00 7.61 -17.58
CA ASN A 124 4.44 8.62 -16.60
C ASN A 124 3.41 9.72 -16.35
N THR A 125 2.16 9.54 -16.78
CA THR A 125 1.10 10.53 -16.63
C THR A 125 -0.01 10.06 -15.71
N VAL A 126 -0.72 11.03 -15.13
CA VAL A 126 -1.99 10.84 -14.45
C VAL A 126 -3.05 11.65 -15.18
N LYS A 127 -4.19 11.06 -15.49
CA LYS A 127 -5.28 11.70 -16.20
C LYS A 127 -6.54 11.75 -15.36
N LEU A 128 -7.23 12.87 -15.43
CA LEU A 128 -8.52 13.10 -14.76
C LEU A 128 -9.66 12.96 -15.77
N TRP A 129 -10.71 12.27 -15.38
CA TRP A 129 -11.88 11.96 -16.22
C TRP A 129 -13.18 12.34 -15.53
N ASP A 130 -14.22 12.62 -16.33
CA ASP A 130 -15.60 12.77 -15.87
C ASP A 130 -16.47 11.68 -16.52
N THR A 131 -17.17 10.89 -15.68
CA THR A 131 -18.03 9.79 -16.13
C THR A 131 -19.15 10.23 -17.06
N ARG A 132 -19.53 11.51 -17.02
CA ARG A 132 -20.55 12.13 -17.88
C ARG A 132 -20.01 12.54 -19.25
N LYS A 133 -18.67 12.75 -19.36
CA LYS A 133 -17.99 13.21 -20.57
C LYS A 133 -16.70 12.42 -20.81
N LEU A 134 -16.83 11.21 -21.31
CA LEU A 134 -15.71 10.26 -21.52
C LEU A 134 -15.05 10.33 -22.90
N LYS A 135 -15.33 11.38 -23.69
CA LYS A 135 -14.74 11.55 -25.03
C LYS A 135 -13.27 12.02 -24.96
N SER A 136 -12.94 12.76 -23.91
CA SER A 136 -11.59 13.26 -23.64
C SER A 136 -11.38 13.39 -22.14
N GLU A 137 -10.13 13.32 -21.72
CA GLU A 137 -9.74 13.65 -20.36
C GLU A 137 -10.07 15.12 -20.03
N LEU A 138 -10.33 15.37 -18.74
CA LEU A 138 -10.46 16.73 -18.22
C LEU A 138 -9.09 17.38 -18.12
N HIS A 139 -8.09 16.60 -17.64
CA HIS A 139 -6.74 17.10 -17.47
C HIS A 139 -5.71 15.96 -17.49
N THR A 140 -4.46 16.28 -17.88
CA THR A 140 -3.30 15.39 -17.82
C THR A 140 -2.21 16.01 -16.96
N TYR A 141 -1.85 15.32 -15.87
CA TYR A 141 -0.80 15.70 -14.94
C TYR A 141 0.54 15.07 -15.36
N ARG A 142 1.58 15.88 -15.46
CA ARG A 142 2.93 15.49 -15.92
C ARG A 142 3.98 16.03 -14.98
N ALA A 143 4.53 15.16 -14.12
CA ALA A 143 5.67 15.50 -13.25
C ALA A 143 6.55 14.27 -12.98
N HIS A 144 5.98 13.08 -13.07
CA HIS A 144 6.72 11.84 -12.86
C HIS A 144 7.67 11.54 -14.02
N ALA A 145 8.84 11.00 -13.68
CA ALA A 145 9.86 10.58 -14.65
C ALA A 145 9.83 9.08 -14.95
N ASN A 146 8.99 8.31 -14.24
CA ASN A 146 8.85 6.86 -14.40
C ASN A 146 7.39 6.45 -14.15
N TRP A 147 7.10 5.17 -14.26
CA TRP A 147 5.79 4.54 -14.16
C TRP A 147 5.02 4.97 -12.90
N VAL A 148 3.87 5.58 -13.09
CA VAL A 148 3.00 5.94 -11.98
C VAL A 148 2.16 4.74 -11.59
N LYS A 149 2.24 4.36 -10.31
CA LYS A 149 1.63 3.11 -9.82
C LYS A 149 0.49 3.32 -8.84
N ASN A 150 0.36 4.52 -8.26
CA ASN A 150 -0.64 4.73 -7.22
C ASN A 150 -1.20 6.14 -7.22
N ILE A 151 -2.49 6.24 -6.91
CA ILE A 151 -3.23 7.47 -6.71
C ILE A 151 -3.99 7.38 -5.38
N GLU A 152 -3.81 8.39 -4.53
CA GLU A 152 -4.60 8.59 -3.31
C GLU A 152 -5.27 9.97 -3.35
N TYR A 153 -6.34 10.13 -2.60
CA TYR A 153 -7.09 11.38 -2.59
C TYR A 153 -7.56 11.77 -1.19
N LEU A 154 -7.22 12.98 -0.78
CA LEU A 154 -7.70 13.62 0.44
C LEU A 154 -8.91 14.47 0.11
N GLU A 155 -10.10 13.98 0.41
CA GLU A 155 -11.35 14.65 0.08
C GLU A 155 -11.49 16.00 0.79
N LYS A 156 -11.13 16.08 2.08
CA LYS A 156 -11.21 17.29 2.88
C LYS A 156 -10.43 18.46 2.29
N ASP A 157 -9.23 18.17 1.80
CA ASP A 157 -8.31 19.18 1.27
C ASP A 157 -8.39 19.28 -0.24
N GLN A 158 -9.05 18.33 -0.90
CA GLN A 158 -9.07 18.15 -2.37
C GLN A 158 -7.65 18.05 -2.96
N ILE A 159 -6.79 17.32 -2.26
CA ILE A 159 -5.43 17.06 -2.69
C ILE A 159 -5.35 15.64 -3.23
N MET A 160 -4.88 15.50 -4.46
CA MET A 160 -4.54 14.22 -5.04
C MET A 160 -3.05 13.94 -4.80
N ILE A 161 -2.75 12.73 -4.33
CA ILE A 161 -1.37 12.28 -4.09
C ILE A 161 -1.07 11.18 -5.08
N THR A 162 0.08 11.29 -5.77
CA THR A 162 0.54 10.30 -6.74
C THR A 162 1.93 9.83 -6.40
N SER A 163 2.19 8.53 -6.60
CA SER A 163 3.51 7.95 -6.39
C SER A 163 3.92 7.06 -7.55
N ALA A 164 5.21 7.06 -7.86
CA ALA A 164 5.77 6.36 -9.01
C ALA A 164 7.10 5.67 -8.68
N PHE A 165 7.56 4.84 -9.63
CA PHE A 165 8.85 4.16 -9.51
C PHE A 165 10.08 5.08 -9.67
N ASP A 166 9.86 6.37 -9.96
CA ASP A 166 10.91 7.40 -9.83
C ASP A 166 11.23 7.72 -8.36
N GLY A 167 10.46 7.14 -7.42
CA GLY A 167 10.61 7.36 -5.99
C GLY A 167 9.97 8.64 -5.48
N ASN A 168 9.34 9.43 -6.34
CA ASN A 168 8.70 10.69 -5.95
C ASN A 168 7.25 10.48 -5.52
N VAL A 169 6.84 11.24 -4.52
CA VAL A 169 5.44 11.41 -4.12
C VAL A 169 5.07 12.87 -4.34
N PHE A 170 4.14 13.11 -5.27
CA PHE A 170 3.63 14.44 -5.56
C PHE A 170 2.25 14.65 -4.95
N ALA A 171 2.02 15.84 -4.38
CA ALA A 171 0.72 16.33 -3.95
C ALA A 171 0.23 17.39 -4.95
N TRP A 172 -1.00 17.22 -5.45
CA TRP A 172 -1.63 18.07 -6.45
C TRP A 172 -2.84 18.75 -5.82
N ASP A 173 -2.84 20.08 -5.79
CA ASP A 173 -3.99 20.86 -5.31
C ASP A 173 -5.02 20.96 -6.43
N LEU A 174 -6.18 20.33 -6.23
CA LEU A 174 -7.29 20.35 -7.20
C LEU A 174 -8.25 21.52 -6.98
N LYS A 175 -8.13 22.28 -5.88
CA LYS A 175 -8.95 23.48 -5.61
C LYS A 175 -8.46 24.69 -6.40
N ASN A 176 -7.14 24.89 -6.38
CA ASN A 176 -6.50 26.13 -6.86
C ASN A 176 -5.94 25.99 -8.28
N GLY A 177 -6.17 24.85 -8.95
CA GLY A 177 -5.72 24.62 -10.31
C GLY A 177 -6.52 25.44 -11.34
N SER A 178 -5.85 26.30 -12.10
CA SER A 178 -6.38 26.80 -13.36
C SER A 178 -6.22 25.72 -14.44
N GLU A 179 -7.02 25.78 -15.52
CA GLU A 179 -6.96 24.80 -16.61
C GLU A 179 -5.54 24.60 -17.22
N SER A 180 -4.64 25.53 -17.01
CA SER A 180 -3.27 25.51 -17.55
C SER A 180 -2.17 25.27 -16.54
N ASN A 181 -2.36 25.49 -15.22
CA ASN A 181 -1.33 25.36 -14.20
C ASN A 181 -1.88 24.80 -12.89
N PHE A 182 -1.63 23.52 -12.64
CA PHE A 182 -1.87 22.94 -11.32
C PHE A 182 -0.67 23.17 -10.41
N VAL A 183 -0.95 23.58 -9.18
CA VAL A 183 0.06 23.68 -8.13
C VAL A 183 0.35 22.27 -7.65
N PHE A 184 1.58 21.83 -7.73
CA PHE A 184 2.01 20.56 -7.17
C PHE A 184 3.32 20.73 -6.40
N GLU A 185 3.50 19.87 -5.43
CA GLU A 185 4.70 19.84 -4.59
C GLU A 185 5.22 18.42 -4.51
N ASN A 186 6.54 18.24 -4.56
CA ASN A 186 7.16 16.98 -4.23
C ASN A 186 7.27 16.89 -2.70
N VAL A 187 6.42 16.08 -2.11
CA VAL A 187 6.30 15.98 -0.64
C VAL A 187 7.22 14.93 -0.04
N PHE A 188 7.65 13.96 -0.84
CA PHE A 188 8.55 12.91 -0.36
C PHE A 188 9.32 12.26 -1.51
N VAL A 189 10.58 11.89 -1.25
CA VAL A 189 11.44 11.19 -2.22
C VAL A 189 12.09 9.99 -1.56
N MET A 190 11.95 8.82 -2.18
CA MET A 190 12.51 7.58 -1.66
C MET A 190 12.78 6.57 -2.78
N ASN A 191 13.97 5.99 -2.82
CA ASN A 191 14.25 4.86 -3.70
C ASN A 191 13.56 3.60 -3.19
N GLY A 192 12.98 2.81 -4.11
CA GLY A 192 12.31 1.56 -3.76
C GLY A 192 10.90 1.76 -3.21
N LEU A 193 10.24 2.86 -3.51
CA LEU A 193 8.84 3.08 -3.21
C LEU A 193 7.97 2.17 -4.10
N MET A 194 7.06 1.40 -3.48
CA MET A 194 6.12 0.51 -4.18
C MET A 194 4.72 1.07 -4.22
N ARG A 195 4.12 1.32 -3.05
CA ARG A 195 2.76 1.81 -2.89
C ARG A 195 2.67 2.83 -1.77
N THR A 196 1.74 3.74 -1.90
CA THR A 196 1.38 4.72 -0.87
C THR A 196 -0.11 4.63 -0.59
N LYS A 197 -0.49 4.65 0.67
CA LYS A 197 -1.88 4.68 1.12
C LYS A 197 -2.10 5.74 2.18
N LEU A 198 -3.28 6.33 2.17
CA LEU A 198 -3.74 7.24 3.20
C LEU A 198 -4.76 6.54 4.10
N THR A 199 -4.78 6.88 5.37
CA THR A 199 -5.90 6.50 6.23
C THR A 199 -7.16 7.27 5.82
N PRO A 200 -8.37 6.72 6.05
CA PRO A 200 -9.62 7.36 5.64
C PRO A 200 -9.84 8.76 6.23
N ASP A 201 -9.29 9.02 7.40
CA ASP A 201 -9.31 10.32 8.05
C ASP A 201 -8.23 11.29 7.54
N GLY A 202 -7.29 10.81 6.73
CA GLY A 202 -6.15 11.56 6.22
C GLY A 202 -5.06 11.85 7.24
N SER A 203 -5.13 11.26 8.45
CA SER A 203 -4.17 11.53 9.52
C SER A 203 -2.82 10.84 9.33
N LYS A 204 -2.75 9.79 8.51
CA LYS A 204 -1.53 9.03 8.28
C LYS A 204 -1.31 8.74 6.79
N MET A 205 -0.03 8.72 6.42
CA MET A 205 0.43 8.19 5.14
C MET A 205 1.27 6.95 5.39
N ILE A 206 0.98 5.88 4.66
CA ILE A 206 1.66 4.60 4.79
C ILE A 206 2.30 4.28 3.45
N ILE A 207 3.58 3.93 3.48
CA ILE A 207 4.39 3.68 2.28
C ILE A 207 5.02 2.31 2.41
N CYS A 208 4.81 1.43 1.45
CA CYS A 208 5.51 0.17 1.37
C CYS A 208 6.69 0.22 0.40
N THR A 209 7.69 -0.61 0.66
CA THR A 209 9.01 -0.53 0.03
C THR A 209 9.47 -1.85 -0.59
N THR A 210 10.44 -1.76 -1.49
CA THR A 210 11.21 -2.91 -2.02
C THR A 210 12.36 -3.33 -1.10
N SER A 211 12.41 -2.78 0.11
CA SER A 211 13.48 -3.06 1.08
C SER A 211 12.94 -3.75 2.35
N GLY A 212 11.78 -4.39 2.25
CA GLY A 212 11.22 -5.24 3.29
C GLY A 212 10.65 -4.53 4.52
N TYR A 213 10.31 -3.25 4.45
CA TYR A 213 9.70 -2.52 5.55
C TYR A 213 8.62 -1.53 5.06
N ILE A 214 7.74 -1.16 5.97
CA ILE A 214 6.72 -0.13 5.77
C ILE A 214 7.11 1.11 6.56
N ILE A 215 6.85 2.29 5.99
CA ILE A 215 6.97 3.59 6.64
C ILE A 215 5.57 4.08 6.98
N ILE A 216 5.35 4.47 8.23
CA ILE A 216 4.16 5.21 8.64
C ILE A 216 4.57 6.65 8.94
N ILE A 217 3.85 7.61 8.38
CA ILE A 217 3.92 9.02 8.70
C ILE A 217 2.65 9.35 9.49
N HIS A 218 2.77 9.51 10.78
CA HIS A 218 1.67 9.88 11.68
C HIS A 218 1.44 11.39 11.67
N ASP A 219 0.22 11.80 12.01
CA ASP A 219 -0.17 13.21 12.09
C ASP A 219 0.25 14.00 10.85
N LEU A 220 -0.16 13.46 9.69
CA LEU A 220 0.25 13.93 8.38
C LEU A 220 -0.10 15.41 8.17
N ASN A 221 0.92 16.19 7.86
CA ASN A 221 0.80 17.57 7.44
C ASN A 221 1.58 17.78 6.14
N LEU A 222 0.88 17.76 5.01
CA LEU A 222 1.49 17.86 3.68
C LEU A 222 2.24 19.17 3.48
N SER A 223 1.79 20.29 4.09
CA SER A 223 2.43 21.60 3.91
C SER A 223 3.83 21.70 4.52
N THR A 224 4.15 20.84 5.50
CA THR A 224 5.46 20.83 6.16
C THR A 224 6.26 19.58 5.83
N LEU A 225 5.64 18.58 5.20
CA LEU A 225 6.23 17.27 4.97
C LEU A 225 7.51 17.33 4.14
N SER A 226 7.52 18.11 3.06
CA SER A 226 8.69 18.27 2.19
C SER A 226 9.87 18.89 2.93
N ASN A 227 9.62 19.84 3.83
CA ASN A 227 10.64 20.45 4.66
C ASN A 227 11.17 19.52 5.75
N ASP A 228 10.24 18.79 6.42
CA ASP A 228 10.56 17.85 7.50
C ASP A 228 11.41 16.67 6.99
N LEU A 229 11.09 16.15 5.81
CA LEU A 229 11.77 15.00 5.21
C LEU A 229 12.88 15.40 4.21
N ARG A 230 13.21 16.69 4.12
CA ARG A 230 14.27 17.15 3.24
C ARG A 230 15.58 16.47 3.58
N THR A 231 16.18 15.82 2.60
CA THR A 231 17.42 15.04 2.74
C THR A 231 17.33 13.79 3.62
N PHE A 232 16.19 13.45 4.20
CA PHE A 232 16.00 12.21 4.90
C PHE A 232 16.13 11.01 3.95
N ARG A 233 16.87 9.99 4.36
CA ARG A 233 17.11 8.77 3.60
C ARG A 233 16.64 7.55 4.41
N PRO A 234 15.42 7.06 4.18
CA PRO A 234 14.85 5.97 4.95
C PRO A 234 15.71 4.71 4.96
N ASN A 235 16.24 4.30 3.81
CA ASN A 235 17.09 3.11 3.70
C ASN A 235 18.39 3.23 4.51
N LEU A 236 18.99 4.42 4.58
CA LEU A 236 20.18 4.65 5.39
C LEU A 236 19.85 4.60 6.89
N TYR A 237 18.71 5.17 7.29
CA TYR A 237 18.25 5.10 8.67
C TYR A 237 17.95 3.65 9.07
N ARG A 238 17.29 2.90 8.19
CA ARG A 238 17.01 1.48 8.41
C ARG A 238 18.27 0.64 8.52
N LEU A 239 19.27 0.91 7.68
CA LEU A 239 20.58 0.25 7.77
C LEU A 239 21.23 0.51 9.13
N MET A 240 21.15 1.74 9.66
CA MET A 240 21.63 2.09 11.00
C MET A 240 20.89 1.30 12.09
N GLN A 241 19.58 1.11 11.96
CA GLN A 241 18.81 0.31 12.92
C GLN A 241 19.21 -1.17 12.92
N LEU A 242 19.59 -1.72 11.77
CA LEU A 242 19.99 -3.12 11.61
C LEU A 242 21.45 -3.37 11.98
N SER A 243 22.30 -2.36 11.86
CA SER A 243 23.72 -2.44 12.18
C SER A 243 23.97 -2.04 13.64
N ASP A 244 25.11 -2.47 14.19
CA ASP A 244 25.58 -1.99 15.50
C ASP A 244 26.40 -0.69 15.40
N GLN A 245 26.23 0.04 14.28
CA GLN A 245 26.98 1.26 14.02
C GLN A 245 26.06 2.46 13.91
N THR A 246 26.46 3.59 14.46
CA THR A 246 25.79 4.87 14.30
C THR A 246 26.30 5.57 13.06
N PHE A 247 25.36 6.06 12.22
CA PHE A 247 25.69 6.91 11.08
C PHE A 247 25.35 8.36 11.41
N PRO A 248 26.34 9.27 11.60
CA PRO A 248 26.07 10.66 11.97
C PRO A 248 25.09 11.38 11.03
N SER A 249 25.10 11.02 9.74
CA SER A 249 24.15 11.56 8.76
C SER A 249 22.71 11.05 8.93
N ALA A 250 22.51 9.93 9.60
CA ALA A 250 21.18 9.34 9.87
C ALA A 250 20.66 9.75 11.25
N THR A 251 21.51 9.83 12.27
CA THR A 251 21.12 10.20 13.64
C THR A 251 20.53 11.61 13.76
N ILE A 252 20.87 12.50 12.83
CA ILE A 252 20.24 13.84 12.74
C ILE A 252 18.72 13.76 12.67
N PHE A 253 18.18 12.70 12.09
CA PHE A 253 16.76 12.49 11.88
C PHE A 253 16.04 11.74 13.01
N ASN A 254 16.74 11.43 14.13
CA ASN A 254 16.12 10.80 15.30
C ASN A 254 14.89 11.58 15.82
N HIS A 255 14.89 12.91 15.65
CA HIS A 255 13.77 13.76 16.03
C HIS A 255 12.48 13.45 15.24
N LEU A 256 12.56 12.85 14.03
CA LEU A 256 11.39 12.44 13.25
C LEU A 256 10.66 11.25 13.86
N PHE A 257 11.36 10.43 14.64
CA PHE A 257 10.84 9.25 15.31
C PHE A 257 10.41 9.52 16.75
N ASN A 258 10.58 10.75 17.23
CA ASN A 258 10.23 11.12 18.61
C ASN A 258 8.71 11.11 18.80
N GLN A 259 8.24 10.43 19.86
CA GLN A 259 6.83 10.29 20.21
C GLN A 259 6.13 11.63 20.48
N ASN A 260 6.86 12.60 21.05
CA ASN A 260 6.33 13.93 21.37
C ASN A 260 6.20 14.83 20.13
N ARG A 261 6.59 14.33 18.95
CA ARG A 261 6.46 15.08 17.71
C ARG A 261 4.99 15.21 17.30
N LYS A 262 4.54 16.43 17.08
CA LYS A 262 3.12 16.75 16.82
C LYS A 262 2.68 16.55 15.37
N SER A 263 3.61 16.54 14.42
CA SER A 263 3.27 16.37 13.00
C SER A 263 4.38 15.63 12.27
N ASN A 264 4.00 14.84 11.27
CA ASN A 264 4.91 14.07 10.41
C ASN A 264 5.89 13.18 11.18
N ARG A 265 5.41 12.52 12.25
CA ARG A 265 6.20 11.56 13.01
C ARG A 265 6.38 10.29 12.19
N LEU A 266 7.61 9.83 12.06
CA LEU A 266 7.94 8.60 11.37
C LEU A 266 7.94 7.39 12.30
N GLU A 267 7.54 6.25 11.74
CA GLU A 267 7.67 4.94 12.34
C GLU A 267 7.91 3.91 11.25
N PHE A 268 8.80 2.94 11.49
CA PHE A 268 9.02 1.84 10.56
C PHE A 268 8.38 0.56 11.11
N ILE A 269 7.83 -0.23 10.21
CA ILE A 269 7.33 -1.58 10.47
C ILE A 269 8.17 -2.56 9.66
N ASP A 270 8.75 -3.53 10.31
CA ASP A 270 9.65 -4.53 9.71
C ASP A 270 9.47 -5.95 10.29
N ASP A 271 8.50 -6.13 11.18
CA ASP A 271 8.15 -7.39 11.81
C ASP A 271 7.25 -8.26 10.89
N PHE A 272 7.80 -8.64 9.74
CA PHE A 272 7.11 -9.53 8.81
C PHE A 272 7.45 -11.00 9.07
N PRO A 273 6.50 -11.92 8.80
CA PRO A 273 6.84 -13.32 8.72
C PRO A 273 7.92 -13.54 7.64
N ASN A 274 8.94 -14.33 7.92
CA ASN A 274 9.99 -14.73 6.97
C ASN A 274 10.74 -13.56 6.30
N GLU A 275 11.24 -12.62 7.07
CA GLU A 275 12.19 -11.59 6.60
C GLU A 275 11.85 -11.08 5.19
N ALA A 276 10.73 -10.36 5.08
CA ALA A 276 10.22 -9.87 3.80
C ALA A 276 11.27 -9.01 3.08
N GLU A 277 11.52 -9.28 1.79
CA GLU A 277 12.38 -8.45 0.95
C GLU A 277 11.58 -7.36 0.23
N VAL A 278 10.38 -7.71 -0.26
CA VAL A 278 9.53 -6.78 -1.00
C VAL A 278 8.12 -6.77 -0.44
N ILE A 279 7.59 -5.58 -0.19
CA ILE A 279 6.19 -5.40 0.16
C ILE A 279 5.45 -4.86 -1.06
N SER A 280 4.73 -5.74 -1.75
CA SER A 280 4.20 -5.49 -3.10
C SER A 280 2.83 -4.82 -3.09
N SER A 281 1.97 -5.11 -2.11
CA SER A 281 0.62 -4.58 -2.00
C SER A 281 0.38 -3.99 -0.62
N LEU A 282 -0.45 -2.96 -0.56
CA LEU A 282 -0.78 -2.24 0.66
C LEU A 282 -2.22 -1.78 0.62
N GLN A 283 -2.96 -2.07 1.68
CA GLN A 283 -4.30 -1.54 1.93
C GLN A 283 -4.44 -1.07 3.37
N VAL A 284 -5.39 -0.20 3.62
CA VAL A 284 -5.68 0.31 4.96
C VAL A 284 -7.09 -0.08 5.34
N HIS A 285 -7.26 -0.49 6.58
CA HIS A 285 -8.55 -0.81 7.15
C HIS A 285 -9.53 0.38 7.00
N PRO A 286 -10.82 0.16 6.67
CA PRO A 286 -11.79 1.25 6.49
C PRO A 286 -11.92 2.21 7.67
N MET A 287 -11.61 1.75 8.88
CA MET A 287 -11.58 2.59 10.08
C MET A 287 -10.18 3.13 10.44
N GLY A 288 -9.16 2.86 9.61
CA GLY A 288 -7.80 3.33 9.85
C GLY A 288 -7.04 2.61 10.99
N TRP A 289 -7.46 1.40 11.40
CA TRP A 289 -6.88 0.70 12.56
C TRP A 289 -5.63 -0.11 12.21
N CYS A 290 -5.61 -0.70 11.03
CA CYS A 290 -4.48 -1.53 10.61
C CYS A 290 -4.12 -1.34 9.14
N ALA A 291 -2.90 -1.72 8.80
CA ALA A 291 -2.41 -1.87 7.44
C ALA A 291 -2.37 -3.36 7.07
N LEU A 292 -2.89 -3.66 5.90
CA LEU A 292 -2.86 -4.98 5.28
C LEU A 292 -1.85 -4.92 4.15
N SER A 293 -0.91 -5.85 4.14
CA SER A 293 0.15 -5.88 3.14
C SER A 293 0.38 -7.29 2.61
N ARG A 294 0.95 -7.37 1.40
CA ARG A 294 1.45 -8.61 0.83
C ARG A 294 2.96 -8.49 0.66
N SER A 295 3.68 -9.38 1.30
CA SER A 295 5.14 -9.43 1.27
C SER A 295 5.64 -10.66 0.51
N ILE A 296 6.83 -10.54 -0.05
CA ILE A 296 7.50 -11.59 -0.81
C ILE A 296 8.90 -11.74 -0.24
N ASN A 297 9.31 -12.99 0.00
CA ASN A 297 10.69 -13.36 0.23
C ASN A 297 11.27 -13.97 -1.07
N ALA A 298 12.35 -13.42 -1.59
CA ALA A 298 12.92 -13.84 -2.86
C ALA A 298 13.60 -15.21 -2.77
N ASP A 299 14.27 -15.52 -1.66
CA ASP A 299 15.03 -16.77 -1.48
C ASP A 299 14.10 -17.98 -1.40
N GLU A 300 13.01 -17.88 -0.67
CA GLU A 300 12.04 -18.96 -0.48
C GLU A 300 10.90 -18.93 -1.50
N ASN A 301 10.78 -17.89 -2.32
CA ASN A 301 9.65 -17.66 -3.22
C ASN A 301 8.28 -17.74 -2.52
N GLU A 302 8.23 -17.32 -1.27
CA GLU A 302 7.03 -17.35 -0.46
C GLU A 302 6.36 -15.98 -0.45
N GLU A 303 5.04 -15.99 -0.55
CA GLU A 303 4.22 -14.81 -0.38
C GLU A 303 3.44 -14.90 0.93
N TRP A 304 3.34 -13.79 1.64
CA TRP A 304 2.61 -13.69 2.90
C TRP A 304 1.69 -12.49 2.90
N THR A 305 0.48 -12.67 3.41
CA THR A 305 -0.43 -11.58 3.76
C THR A 305 -0.28 -11.29 5.23
N SER A 306 -0.01 -10.04 5.59
CA SER A 306 0.25 -9.59 6.96
C SER A 306 -0.61 -8.40 7.33
N VAL A 307 -1.05 -8.35 8.56
CA VAL A 307 -1.84 -7.27 9.15
C VAL A 307 -1.07 -6.66 10.30
N HIS A 308 -0.78 -5.36 10.20
CA HIS A 308 -0.06 -4.61 11.21
C HIS A 308 -0.96 -3.54 11.84
N ASP A 309 -0.95 -3.44 13.14
CA ASP A 309 -1.62 -2.37 13.88
C ASP A 309 -0.91 -1.04 13.60
N ILE A 310 -1.68 0.00 13.21
CA ILE A 310 -1.16 1.33 12.92
C ILE A 310 -1.73 2.40 13.86
N GLN A 311 -2.39 1.98 14.94
CA GLN A 311 -2.94 2.90 15.92
C GLN A 311 -1.82 3.54 16.77
N PRO A 312 -2.06 4.75 17.31
CA PRO A 312 -1.15 5.32 18.29
C PRO A 312 -1.00 4.39 19.50
N ARG A 313 0.21 4.28 20.04
CA ARG A 313 0.50 3.54 21.26
C ARG A 313 0.74 4.45 22.42
N GLU A 314 0.57 3.93 23.61
CA GLU A 314 0.87 4.65 24.83
C GLU A 314 2.38 4.93 24.98
N PRO A 315 2.77 6.04 25.59
CA PRO A 315 4.21 6.35 25.80
C PRO A 315 4.98 5.28 26.55
N SER A 316 4.31 4.52 27.42
CA SER A 316 4.92 3.38 28.16
C SER A 316 5.40 2.26 27.26
N ASP A 317 4.74 2.04 26.10
CA ASP A 317 5.09 0.96 25.18
C ASP A 317 6.45 1.18 24.49
N TYR A 318 6.95 2.42 24.59
CA TYR A 318 8.20 2.81 23.97
C TYR A 318 9.39 2.84 24.93
N SER A 319 9.23 2.45 26.20
CA SER A 319 10.32 2.49 27.18
C SER A 319 11.56 1.75 26.71
N ASP A 320 11.37 0.65 25.97
CA ASP A 320 12.43 -0.23 25.49
C ASP A 320 12.78 0.00 24.00
N ALA A 321 12.19 1.04 23.37
CA ALA A 321 12.37 1.32 21.95
C ALA A 321 13.67 2.07 21.61
N PHE A 322 14.65 2.05 22.52
CA PHE A 322 15.93 2.73 22.31
C PHE A 322 17.11 1.80 22.58
N ARG A 323 18.07 1.87 21.69
CA ARG A 323 19.38 1.24 21.88
C ARG A 323 20.46 2.33 21.95
N TYR A 324 21.34 2.24 22.94
CA TYR A 324 22.52 3.07 23.01
C TYR A 324 23.72 2.23 22.54
N ILE A 325 24.56 2.82 21.69
CA ILE A 325 25.83 2.23 21.30
C ILE A 325 26.89 2.94 22.11
N ASP A 326 27.56 2.18 22.97
CA ASP A 326 28.74 2.66 23.70
C ASP A 326 29.83 2.96 22.66
N GLU A 327 30.39 4.17 22.68
CA GLU A 327 31.60 4.44 21.92
C GLU A 327 32.72 3.55 22.50
N PRO A 328 33.45 2.80 21.66
CA PRO A 328 34.62 2.11 22.15
C PRO A 328 35.54 3.16 22.79
N ALA A 329 35.93 2.95 24.06
CA ALA A 329 36.88 3.80 24.73
C ALA A 329 38.09 3.95 23.81
N ILE A 330 38.39 5.18 23.40
CA ILE A 330 39.60 5.48 22.65
C ILE A 330 40.71 5.32 23.67
N GLU A 331 41.32 4.14 23.73
CA GLU A 331 42.63 3.98 24.35
C GLU A 331 43.59 4.78 23.48
N GLU A 332 44.09 5.88 24.03
CA GLU A 332 45.18 6.66 23.45
C GLU A 332 46.45 5.82 23.54
N ASP A 333 46.62 4.88 22.60
CA ASP A 333 47.92 4.23 22.37
C ASP A 333 48.54 4.84 21.11
N GLU A 334 49.60 5.58 21.40
CA GLU A 334 50.57 6.04 20.41
C GLU A 334 51.11 4.82 19.64
N GLU A 335 50.73 4.66 18.38
CA GLU A 335 51.59 4.27 17.25
C GLU A 335 50.71 4.06 16.00
N ALA A 336 50.90 4.89 15.01
CA ALA A 336 50.24 4.81 13.74
C ALA A 336 50.73 3.61 12.92
N PRO A 337 49.92 2.64 12.57
CA PRO A 337 50.22 1.71 11.49
C PRO A 337 49.69 2.26 10.17
N SER A 338 50.56 2.15 9.18
CA SER A 338 50.43 2.50 7.79
C SER A 338 49.09 2.14 7.18
N VAL A 339 48.47 3.16 6.54
CA VAL A 339 47.26 3.12 5.76
C VAL A 339 47.32 2.03 4.69
N SER A 340 46.66 0.92 4.89
CA SER A 340 46.30 0.01 3.77
C SER A 340 45.09 0.57 3.05
N ASN A 341 45.30 0.95 1.82
CA ASN A 341 44.28 1.38 0.85
C ASN A 341 43.23 0.28 0.63
N ARG A 342 42.20 0.19 1.45
CA ARG A 342 40.96 -0.50 1.14
C ARG A 342 39.93 0.55 0.69
N ARG A 343 39.56 0.46 -0.58
CA ARG A 343 38.59 1.37 -1.21
C ARG A 343 37.19 1.14 -0.60
N PRO A 344 36.43 2.21 -0.27
CA PRO A 344 35.09 2.08 0.34
C PRO A 344 34.00 1.60 -0.66
N THR A 345 34.38 1.04 -1.80
CA THR A 345 33.45 0.65 -2.87
C THR A 345 32.80 -0.70 -2.66
N ASP A 346 33.31 -1.53 -1.73
CA ASP A 346 32.85 -2.93 -1.62
C ASP A 346 31.58 -3.09 -0.77
N ILE A 347 31.20 -2.10 0.02
CA ILE A 347 30.00 -2.16 0.89
C ILE A 347 28.69 -1.90 0.12
N TRP A 348 28.75 -1.26 -1.06
CA TRP A 348 27.57 -0.87 -1.82
C TRP A 348 27.10 -1.89 -2.86
N MET A 349 27.88 -2.92 -3.16
CA MET A 349 27.53 -3.94 -4.18
C MET A 349 26.64 -5.07 -3.66
N GLY A 350 26.39 -5.15 -2.36
CA GLY A 350 25.55 -6.21 -1.77
C GLY A 350 24.04 -5.97 -1.86
N PHE A 351 23.59 -4.78 -2.26
CA PHE A 351 22.16 -4.42 -2.26
C PHE A 351 21.53 -4.27 -3.65
N ILE A 352 22.27 -4.54 -4.72
CA ILE A 352 21.67 -4.66 -6.06
C ILE A 352 21.48 -6.16 -6.28
N SER A 353 20.23 -6.63 -6.21
CA SER A 353 19.93 -8.02 -6.50
C SER A 353 20.38 -8.36 -7.93
N ASN A 354 21.00 -9.50 -8.12
CA ASN A 354 21.47 -9.95 -9.43
C ASN A 354 20.35 -10.11 -10.48
N SER A 355 19.07 -9.99 -10.08
CA SER A 355 17.91 -10.03 -10.96
C SER A 355 17.73 -8.77 -11.80
N ASP A 356 18.20 -7.62 -11.32
CA ASP A 356 18.00 -6.35 -12.05
C ASP A 356 19.05 -6.10 -13.15
N LEU A 357 20.18 -6.80 -13.09
CA LEU A 357 21.27 -6.64 -14.08
C LEU A 357 21.01 -7.39 -15.40
N SER A 358 20.12 -8.36 -15.45
CA SER A 358 19.85 -9.13 -16.67
C SER A 358 18.88 -8.44 -17.63
N SER A 359 17.97 -7.61 -17.11
CA SER A 359 16.99 -6.86 -17.92
C SER A 359 17.53 -5.55 -18.49
N TYR A 360 18.60 -4.99 -17.90
CA TYR A 360 19.22 -3.73 -18.34
C TYR A 360 20.33 -3.87 -19.38
N ARG A 361 20.79 -5.08 -19.68
CA ARG A 361 21.88 -5.30 -20.64
C ARG A 361 21.51 -5.05 -22.10
N ASN A 362 20.23 -4.92 -22.45
CA ASN A 362 19.79 -4.79 -23.85
C ASN A 362 19.29 -3.41 -24.27
N SER A 363 19.41 -2.35 -23.46
CA SER A 363 19.08 -1.01 -23.90
C SER A 363 20.09 0.03 -23.42
N ARG A 364 20.96 0.45 -24.36
CA ARG A 364 21.80 1.66 -24.32
C ARG A 364 22.98 1.71 -23.35
N GLN A 365 24.12 1.20 -23.81
CA GLN A 365 25.45 1.74 -23.44
C GLN A 365 25.52 3.23 -23.77
N SER A 366 25.35 4.16 -22.85
CA SER A 366 26.01 5.48 -22.90
C SER A 366 25.77 6.43 -21.71
N ASN A 367 24.79 6.23 -20.84
CA ASN A 367 24.47 7.29 -19.84
C ASN A 367 24.51 6.86 -18.35
N VAL A 368 24.90 5.63 -18.03
CA VAL A 368 24.92 5.16 -16.63
C VAL A 368 26.19 5.62 -15.88
N HIS A 369 27.29 5.86 -16.61
CA HIS A 369 28.57 6.24 -16.01
C HIS A 369 28.57 7.69 -15.46
N ASP A 370 27.83 8.61 -16.10
CA ASP A 370 27.80 10.01 -15.68
C ASP A 370 26.89 10.27 -14.47
N ASN A 371 25.78 9.53 -14.33
CA ASN A 371 24.89 9.66 -13.17
C ASN A 371 25.50 9.11 -11.87
N ILE A 372 26.35 8.08 -11.96
CA ILE A 372 27.07 7.55 -10.79
C ILE A 372 28.15 8.54 -10.34
N ARG A 373 28.83 9.21 -11.27
CA ARG A 373 29.84 10.24 -10.95
C ARG A 373 29.20 11.47 -10.31
N THR A 374 28.03 11.89 -10.76
CA THR A 374 27.33 13.07 -10.21
C THR A 374 26.86 12.83 -8.76
N THR A 375 26.37 11.61 -8.45
CA THR A 375 25.96 11.25 -7.09
C THR A 375 27.16 11.10 -6.14
N MET A 376 28.31 10.59 -6.63
CA MET A 376 29.55 10.55 -5.83
C MET A 376 30.23 11.92 -5.67
N GLY A 377 30.09 12.81 -6.65
CA GLY A 377 30.64 14.17 -6.56
C GLY A 377 30.03 15.04 -5.46
N ILE A 378 28.74 14.78 -5.11
CA ILE A 378 28.02 15.51 -4.05
C ILE A 378 28.47 15.04 -2.64
N ILE A 379 28.97 13.81 -2.51
CA ILE A 379 29.47 13.31 -1.21
C ILE A 379 30.85 13.87 -0.86
N ASN A 380 31.64 14.25 -1.85
CA ASN A 380 33.00 14.78 -1.62
C ASN A 380 33.10 16.30 -1.55
N SER A 381 32.03 17.05 -1.88
CA SER A 381 32.01 18.51 -1.67
C SER A 381 31.54 18.85 -0.26
N GLY A 382 32.43 18.62 0.71
CA GLY A 382 32.18 18.79 2.15
C GLY A 382 32.08 20.24 2.65
N VAL A 383 31.63 21.21 1.84
CA VAL A 383 31.61 22.61 2.26
C VAL A 383 30.21 23.14 2.57
N ILE A 384 29.16 22.59 1.98
CA ILE A 384 27.77 23.08 2.24
C ILE A 384 27.11 22.36 3.44
N GLY A 385 27.61 21.18 3.81
CA GLY A 385 27.06 20.39 4.94
C GLY A 385 27.44 20.93 6.32
N GLN A 386 28.60 21.59 6.47
CA GLN A 386 29.12 21.98 7.78
C GLN A 386 28.36 23.14 8.46
N ASP A 387 27.79 24.06 7.69
CA ASP A 387 27.07 25.21 8.28
C ASP A 387 25.64 24.86 8.72
N ILE A 388 24.99 23.93 8.03
CA ILE A 388 23.69 23.37 8.48
C ILE A 388 23.92 22.45 9.69
N PHE A 389 24.99 21.68 9.68
CA PHE A 389 25.42 20.83 10.80
C PHE A 389 25.63 21.64 12.10
N LYS A 390 26.35 22.75 12.03
CA LYS A 390 26.67 23.56 13.23
C LYS A 390 25.47 24.28 13.86
N ARG A 391 24.43 24.61 13.10
CA ARG A 391 23.24 25.31 13.62
C ARG A 391 22.27 24.43 14.40
N HIS A 392 22.14 23.16 14.07
CA HIS A 392 21.21 22.23 14.75
C HIS A 392 21.84 21.52 15.96
N PHE A 393 23.15 21.42 16.06
CA PHE A 393 23.86 20.62 17.07
C PHE A 393 24.22 21.37 18.37
N ARG A 394 23.74 22.58 18.57
CA ARG A 394 24.12 23.33 19.81
C ARG A 394 23.43 22.85 21.10
N ASN A 395 22.42 21.95 21.02
CA ASN A 395 21.56 21.69 22.18
C ASN A 395 21.45 20.27 22.70
N CYS A 396 22.09 19.22 22.14
CA CYS A 396 22.04 17.89 22.77
C CYS A 396 23.23 17.00 22.39
N PRO A 397 24.26 16.88 23.27
CA PRO A 397 25.36 15.91 23.12
C PRO A 397 24.92 14.46 23.34
N GLU A 398 23.85 14.22 24.12
CA GLU A 398 23.42 12.88 24.56
C GLU A 398 22.67 12.04 23.51
N ASP A 399 22.15 12.65 22.42
CA ASP A 399 21.36 11.93 21.42
C ASP A 399 22.16 11.31 20.27
N ARG A 400 23.48 11.47 20.23
CA ARG A 400 24.29 11.01 19.09
C ARG A 400 24.39 9.48 18.99
N ASN A 401 24.36 8.79 20.10
CA ASN A 401 24.50 7.33 20.18
C ASN A 401 23.17 6.62 20.38
N ARG A 402 22.06 7.35 20.28
CA ARG A 402 20.72 6.81 20.48
C ARG A 402 20.12 6.38 19.15
N ILE A 403 19.76 5.11 19.04
CA ILE A 403 19.04 4.56 17.89
C ILE A 403 17.63 4.23 18.33
N VAL A 404 16.64 4.76 17.58
CA VAL A 404 15.23 4.41 17.80
C VAL A 404 14.97 3.07 17.12
N LEU A 405 14.49 2.09 17.89
CA LEU A 405 14.13 0.76 17.40
C LEU A 405 12.66 0.73 16.98
N ASN A 406 12.35 -0.18 16.07
CA ASN A 406 10.99 -0.40 15.64
C ASN A 406 10.22 -1.24 16.66
N LEU A 407 8.97 -0.91 16.89
CA LEU A 407 8.09 -1.68 17.76
C LEU A 407 7.38 -2.78 16.96
N PRO A 408 7.16 -3.96 17.52
CA PRO A 408 6.41 -5.00 16.86
C PRO A 408 4.93 -4.57 16.69
N ARG A 409 4.45 -4.66 15.45
CA ARG A 409 3.12 -4.23 15.03
C ARG A 409 2.30 -5.36 14.39
N LEU A 410 2.92 -6.50 14.10
CA LEU A 410 2.26 -7.64 13.48
C LEU A 410 1.19 -8.22 14.39
N THR A 411 -0.04 -8.32 13.88
CA THR A 411 -1.17 -8.91 14.61
C THR A 411 -1.62 -10.22 14.00
N HIS A 412 -1.74 -10.25 12.67
CA HIS A 412 -2.17 -11.44 11.95
C HIS A 412 -1.35 -11.63 10.69
N PHE A 413 -1.26 -12.89 10.26
CA PHE A 413 -0.56 -13.25 9.03
C PHE A 413 -1.16 -14.53 8.43
N ILE A 414 -0.90 -14.77 7.15
CA ILE A 414 -1.20 -16.05 6.50
C ILE A 414 -0.28 -16.24 5.29
N LYS A 415 0.14 -17.48 5.07
CA LYS A 415 0.89 -17.86 3.88
C LYS A 415 0.00 -17.91 2.65
N GLU A 416 0.51 -17.39 1.53
CA GLU A 416 -0.16 -17.35 0.24
C GLU A 416 0.50 -18.30 -0.76
N LYS A 417 -0.23 -18.64 -1.82
CA LYS A 417 0.40 -19.32 -2.96
C LYS A 417 1.22 -18.32 -3.78
N SER A 418 2.48 -18.64 -4.02
CA SER A 418 3.35 -17.86 -4.89
C SER A 418 3.15 -18.25 -6.36
N VAL A 419 2.10 -17.72 -6.98
CA VAL A 419 1.76 -17.94 -8.38
C VAL A 419 1.77 -16.59 -9.11
N GLY A 420 2.18 -16.55 -10.38
CA GLY A 420 2.26 -15.30 -11.14
C GLY A 420 3.31 -14.35 -10.59
N LYS A 421 4.57 -14.81 -10.55
CA LYS A 421 5.71 -14.00 -10.11
C LYS A 421 5.83 -12.71 -10.93
N GLY A 422 6.17 -11.62 -10.25
CA GLY A 422 6.34 -10.31 -10.89
C GLY A 422 5.06 -9.48 -11.00
N TYR A 423 3.88 -10.07 -10.77
CA TYR A 423 2.63 -9.32 -10.74
C TYR A 423 2.23 -8.94 -9.32
N ILE A 424 1.83 -7.68 -9.15
CA ILE A 424 1.30 -7.17 -7.88
C ILE A 424 -0.13 -7.68 -7.72
N LYS A 425 -0.40 -8.33 -6.58
CA LYS A 425 -1.72 -8.84 -6.22
C LYS A 425 -2.38 -7.93 -5.20
N GLU A 426 -3.39 -7.18 -5.63
CA GLU A 426 -4.09 -6.21 -4.81
C GLU A 426 -5.06 -6.89 -3.86
N LEU A 427 -4.84 -6.68 -2.57
CA LEU A 427 -5.73 -7.09 -1.48
C LEU A 427 -6.88 -6.08 -1.31
N CYS A 428 -7.96 -6.46 -0.64
CA CYS A 428 -8.96 -5.51 -0.19
C CYS A 428 -9.66 -5.93 1.11
N PHE A 429 -10.12 -4.94 1.86
CA PHE A 429 -11.05 -5.14 2.97
C PHE A 429 -12.50 -5.07 2.50
N SER A 430 -13.40 -5.76 3.21
CA SER A 430 -14.84 -5.45 3.15
C SER A 430 -15.10 -4.03 3.64
N SER A 431 -16.27 -3.47 3.28
CA SER A 431 -16.61 -2.08 3.61
C SER A 431 -16.65 -1.79 5.12
N ASP A 432 -16.89 -2.81 5.93
CA ASP A 432 -16.87 -2.75 7.40
C ASP A 432 -15.55 -3.24 8.02
N GLY A 433 -14.58 -3.69 7.20
CA GLY A 433 -13.26 -4.11 7.63
C GLY A 433 -13.14 -5.50 8.26
N ARG A 434 -14.23 -6.28 8.39
CA ARG A 434 -14.22 -7.59 9.05
C ARG A 434 -13.59 -8.69 8.22
N MET A 435 -13.66 -8.55 6.90
CA MET A 435 -13.17 -9.53 5.95
C MET A 435 -12.09 -8.94 5.05
N ILE A 436 -11.21 -9.82 4.64
CA ILE A 436 -10.14 -9.55 3.68
C ILE A 436 -10.37 -10.46 2.47
N CYS A 437 -10.34 -9.90 1.28
CA CYS A 437 -10.23 -10.67 0.05
C CYS A 437 -8.79 -10.64 -0.45
N SER A 438 -8.26 -11.83 -0.69
CA SER A 438 -6.90 -12.05 -1.19
C SER A 438 -6.95 -12.79 -2.52
N PRO A 439 -6.29 -12.28 -3.59
CA PRO A 439 -6.06 -13.06 -4.79
C PRO A 439 -5.31 -14.36 -4.47
N TYR A 440 -5.84 -15.48 -4.93
CA TYR A 440 -5.32 -16.81 -4.63
C TYR A 440 -5.36 -17.70 -5.86
N ASP A 441 -4.24 -17.75 -6.59
CA ASP A 441 -4.12 -18.47 -7.86
C ASP A 441 -5.13 -17.96 -8.91
N SER A 442 -5.93 -18.84 -9.50
CA SER A 442 -7.02 -18.53 -10.44
C SER A 442 -8.36 -18.18 -9.77
N GLY A 443 -8.31 -17.78 -8.51
CA GLY A 443 -9.49 -17.45 -7.71
C GLY A 443 -9.17 -16.44 -6.63
N VAL A 444 -10.05 -16.39 -5.63
CA VAL A 444 -9.91 -15.50 -4.47
C VAL A 444 -10.16 -16.28 -3.19
N ARG A 445 -9.51 -15.84 -2.12
CA ARG A 445 -9.66 -16.36 -0.78
C ARG A 445 -10.24 -15.29 0.12
N LEU A 446 -11.28 -15.63 0.90
CA LEU A 446 -11.84 -14.77 1.92
C LEU A 446 -11.26 -15.14 3.27
N LEU A 447 -10.72 -14.15 3.96
CA LEU A 447 -10.07 -14.27 5.24
C LEU A 447 -10.79 -13.39 6.27
N ALA A 448 -10.71 -13.77 7.54
CA ALA A 448 -11.19 -12.99 8.67
C ALA A 448 -10.20 -13.06 9.84
N PHE A 449 -10.33 -12.15 10.79
CA PHE A 449 -9.48 -12.11 11.98
C PHE A 449 -9.75 -13.27 12.95
N ASN A 450 -10.97 -13.79 12.94
CA ASN A 450 -11.36 -14.99 13.69
C ASN A 450 -12.51 -15.73 12.97
N GLU A 451 -12.82 -16.95 13.44
CA GLU A 451 -13.91 -17.79 12.90
C GLU A 451 -15.30 -17.15 13.02
N GLN A 452 -15.48 -16.21 13.92
CA GLN A 452 -16.75 -15.55 14.17
C GLN A 452 -16.94 -14.28 13.33
N MET A 453 -15.94 -13.90 12.49
CA MET A 453 -15.95 -12.70 11.65
C MET A 453 -16.27 -11.43 12.47
N GLN A 454 -15.64 -11.30 13.65
CA GLN A 454 -15.77 -10.14 14.50
C GLN A 454 -14.92 -8.98 13.97
N GLU A 455 -15.20 -7.78 14.48
CA GLU A 455 -14.36 -6.60 14.21
C GLU A 455 -12.96 -6.77 14.83
N LEU A 456 -11.96 -6.17 14.21
CA LEU A 456 -10.57 -6.28 14.66
C LEU A 456 -10.39 -5.89 16.12
N CYS A 457 -11.09 -4.87 16.62
CA CYS A 457 -11.00 -4.41 18.02
C CYS A 457 -11.34 -5.49 19.06
N TYR A 458 -12.12 -6.51 18.68
CA TYR A 458 -12.43 -7.67 19.56
C TYR A 458 -11.47 -8.85 19.37
N CYS A 459 -10.58 -8.76 18.39
CA CYS A 459 -9.77 -9.90 17.96
C CYS A 459 -8.26 -9.62 18.04
N VAL A 460 -7.83 -8.43 18.52
CA VAL A 460 -6.41 -8.09 18.61
C VAL A 460 -5.71 -9.09 19.55
N PRO A 461 -4.78 -9.88 19.04
CA PRO A 461 -4.11 -10.90 19.84
C PRO A 461 -2.90 -10.34 20.58
N ASN A 462 -2.53 -10.96 21.70
CA ASN A 462 -1.28 -10.63 22.41
C ASN A 462 -0.02 -11.08 21.67
N GLN A 463 -0.15 -12.07 20.78
CA GLN A 463 0.93 -12.57 19.91
C GLN A 463 0.35 -12.74 18.50
N PRO A 464 1.16 -12.56 17.44
CA PRO A 464 0.72 -12.72 16.07
C PRO A 464 0.02 -14.06 15.84
N LYS A 465 -1.14 -14.06 15.16
CA LYS A 465 -1.96 -15.22 14.85
C LYS A 465 -2.17 -15.38 13.36
N GLU A 466 -2.47 -16.61 12.95
CA GLU A 466 -2.87 -16.87 11.57
C GLU A 466 -4.30 -16.36 11.32
N LEU A 467 -4.51 -15.73 10.14
CA LEU A 467 -5.83 -15.34 9.66
C LEU A 467 -6.69 -16.57 9.38
N CYS A 468 -7.96 -16.50 9.73
CA CYS A 468 -8.91 -17.58 9.48
C CYS A 468 -9.37 -17.55 8.03
N THR A 469 -9.19 -18.66 7.29
CA THR A 469 -9.79 -18.83 5.96
C THR A 469 -11.26 -19.16 6.10
N ILE A 470 -12.12 -18.26 5.58
CA ILE A 470 -13.58 -18.44 5.59
C ILE A 470 -14.02 -19.23 4.36
N SER A 471 -13.53 -18.83 3.18
CA SER A 471 -13.89 -19.48 1.91
C SER A 471 -12.76 -19.37 0.90
N GLU A 472 -12.63 -20.40 0.05
CA GLU A 472 -11.76 -20.41 -1.11
C GLU A 472 -12.60 -20.60 -2.36
N MET A 473 -12.62 -19.60 -3.22
CA MET A 473 -13.35 -19.59 -4.48
C MET A 473 -12.36 -19.74 -5.63
N SER A 474 -11.96 -20.99 -5.89
CA SER A 474 -11.01 -21.34 -6.94
C SER A 474 -11.69 -21.62 -8.28
N ASN A 475 -10.95 -21.54 -9.37
CA ASN A 475 -11.37 -21.90 -10.74
C ASN A 475 -12.47 -21.01 -11.36
N TYR A 476 -12.67 -19.80 -10.85
CA TYR A 476 -13.56 -18.83 -11.49
C TYR A 476 -12.87 -18.00 -12.58
N HIS A 477 -11.56 -17.96 -12.57
CA HIS A 477 -10.73 -17.32 -13.60
C HIS A 477 -9.92 -18.34 -14.39
N GLN A 478 -9.58 -17.99 -15.62
CA GLN A 478 -8.73 -18.81 -16.48
C GLN A 478 -7.23 -18.61 -16.20
N ASP A 479 -6.89 -17.51 -15.52
CA ASP A 479 -5.53 -17.08 -15.24
C ASP A 479 -5.42 -16.50 -13.83
N VAL A 480 -4.21 -16.13 -13.42
CA VAL A 480 -3.91 -15.59 -12.09
C VAL A 480 -4.72 -14.34 -11.80
N VAL A 481 -5.38 -14.32 -10.66
CA VAL A 481 -6.11 -13.15 -10.16
C VAL A 481 -5.12 -12.14 -9.59
N VAL A 482 -5.22 -10.89 -10.03
CA VAL A 482 -4.30 -9.80 -9.63
C VAL A 482 -4.99 -8.69 -8.85
N SER A 483 -6.30 -8.55 -8.96
CA SER A 483 -7.03 -7.54 -8.19
C SER A 483 -8.37 -8.06 -7.72
N CYS A 484 -8.75 -7.63 -6.53
CA CYS A 484 -10.08 -7.86 -5.97
C CYS A 484 -10.57 -6.61 -5.27
N LYS A 485 -11.89 -6.41 -5.24
CA LYS A 485 -12.49 -5.22 -4.60
C LYS A 485 -13.88 -5.53 -4.07
N PHE A 486 -14.15 -5.11 -2.83
CA PHE A 486 -15.51 -5.06 -2.29
C PHE A 486 -16.21 -3.76 -2.68
N SER A 487 -17.50 -3.84 -2.94
CA SER A 487 -18.32 -2.65 -3.11
C SER A 487 -18.44 -1.88 -1.79
N PRO A 488 -18.35 -0.53 -1.82
CA PRO A 488 -18.46 0.28 -0.60
C PRO A 488 -19.89 0.34 -0.06
N LYS A 489 -20.91 -0.02 -0.86
CA LYS A 489 -22.33 0.13 -0.50
C LYS A 489 -23.14 -1.16 -0.57
N HIS A 490 -22.73 -2.11 -1.39
CA HIS A 490 -23.48 -3.32 -1.64
C HIS A 490 -22.70 -4.55 -1.18
N TYR A 491 -23.40 -5.59 -0.75
CA TYR A 491 -22.78 -6.89 -0.47
C TYR A 491 -22.36 -7.58 -1.77
N GLN A 492 -21.33 -7.02 -2.39
CA GLN A 492 -20.84 -7.45 -3.68
C GLN A 492 -19.34 -7.31 -3.71
N MET A 493 -18.69 -8.24 -4.36
CA MET A 493 -17.26 -8.25 -4.56
C MET A 493 -16.96 -8.53 -6.03
N VAL A 494 -15.83 -8.04 -6.50
CA VAL A 494 -15.32 -8.32 -7.85
C VAL A 494 -13.87 -8.75 -7.78
N SER A 495 -13.45 -9.57 -8.73
CA SER A 495 -12.04 -9.89 -8.97
C SER A 495 -11.71 -9.82 -10.44
N SER A 496 -10.43 -9.60 -10.75
CA SER A 496 -9.91 -9.57 -12.12
C SER A 496 -8.60 -10.32 -12.24
N CYS A 497 -8.32 -10.81 -13.44
CA CYS A 497 -7.15 -11.65 -13.72
C CYS A 497 -6.34 -11.15 -14.92
N LEU A 498 -5.20 -11.80 -15.15
CA LEU A 498 -4.29 -11.48 -16.25
C LEU A 498 -4.89 -11.71 -17.65
N SER A 499 -5.87 -12.59 -17.78
CA SER A 499 -6.60 -12.78 -19.05
C SER A 499 -7.69 -11.75 -19.32
N GLY A 500 -7.82 -10.71 -18.49
CA GLY A 500 -8.77 -9.61 -18.69
C GLY A 500 -10.21 -9.92 -18.31
N HIS A 501 -10.46 -10.99 -17.56
CA HIS A 501 -11.79 -11.35 -17.09
C HIS A 501 -12.11 -10.70 -15.74
N ILE A 502 -13.36 -10.24 -15.59
CA ILE A 502 -13.93 -9.77 -14.33
C ILE A 502 -14.98 -10.76 -13.86
N VAL A 503 -14.87 -11.21 -12.63
CA VAL A 503 -15.86 -12.07 -11.98
C VAL A 503 -16.55 -11.29 -10.86
N TRP A 504 -17.87 -11.40 -10.82
CA TRP A 504 -18.74 -10.73 -9.85
C TRP A 504 -19.28 -11.76 -8.86
N TYR A 505 -19.19 -11.43 -7.58
CA TYR A 505 -19.63 -12.30 -6.50
C TYR A 505 -20.73 -11.61 -5.69
N LYS A 506 -21.79 -12.32 -5.40
CA LYS A 506 -22.89 -11.89 -4.53
C LYS A 506 -23.20 -12.98 -3.51
N PRO A 507 -23.55 -12.65 -2.26
CA PRO A 507 -23.99 -13.64 -1.30
C PRO A 507 -25.28 -14.31 -1.78
N ILE A 508 -25.42 -15.58 -1.54
CA ILE A 508 -26.69 -16.28 -1.68
C ILE A 508 -27.46 -16.05 -0.38
N LEU A 509 -28.47 -15.20 -0.45
CA LEU A 509 -29.32 -14.82 0.67
C LEU A 509 -30.55 -15.71 0.77
#